data_0d105bc75f653bda812034d4b1331dd4
#
_entry.id   0d105bc75f653bda812034d4b1331dd4
#
_cell.length_a   1.000
_cell.length_b   1.000
_cell.length_c   1.000
_cell.angle_alpha   90.00
_cell.angle_beta   90.00
_cell.angle_gamma   90.00
#
_symmetry.space_group_name_H-M   'P 1'
#
loop_
_entity.id
_entity.type
_entity.pdbx_description
1 polymer ?
#
loop_
_entity_poly.entity_id
_entity_poly.type
_entity_poly.pdbx_seq_one_letter_code
_entity_poly.pdbx_strand_id
1 'polypeptide(L)'
;MPTALMVGCLTLTVALGACRESGATPEGKGTPPAASSSDSQTVVARIGEENITMADVSARAGDQLAMLETQYRLAKNRMIGAALDSLIRDKTVVAEAKKRGKSVDELVAAEAGPSGFDPTEAEIAAWYKQNPTRVGNRPIEQVRPQISRLLRTEKQKAAERRLEDRIKGEHNVKVSYQPYRLQFDNANAPTLGKADAPITLVEFSDFQCPFCKGMAPTLKEVAQKLGDKVKIVYRQYPIASIHPFAVKASEASLCANEQGKFWELHDAMFEDQTKLAVKDLKAIAVRLGMDATKFDTCLDSGRYAEQVQNDLREGQRAGVTGTPAVFINGVEVPGGSVPYSAVEAAIQRELDRMKQ
;
A
#
# COMPACT_ATOMS: atom_id res chain seq x y z
N MET A 1 -14.09 64.57 22.26
CA MET A 1 -14.94 64.99 21.15
C MET A 1 -14.98 63.86 20.17
N PRO A 2 -16.09 63.13 19.96
CA PRO A 2 -16.17 62.05 19.05
C PRO A 2 -16.83 62.48 17.73
N THR A 3 -16.24 62.15 16.60
CA THR A 3 -16.81 62.34 15.26
C THR A 3 -17.63 61.11 14.88
N ALA A 4 -18.91 61.36 14.65
CA ALA A 4 -19.87 60.37 14.18
C ALA A 4 -19.69 60.09 12.68
N LEU A 5 -19.66 58.80 12.26
CA LEU A 5 -19.78 58.37 10.89
C LEU A 5 -21.18 57.84 10.65
N MET A 6 -21.90 58.48 9.74
CA MET A 6 -23.26 58.10 9.26
C MET A 6 -23.15 56.78 8.42
N VAL A 7 -24.00 55.84 8.77
CA VAL A 7 -24.25 54.63 7.98
C VAL A 7 -25.47 54.91 7.09
N GLY A 8 -25.25 54.93 5.77
CA GLY A 8 -26.32 55.02 4.78
C GLY A 8 -26.96 53.66 4.54
N CYS A 9 -28.27 53.60 4.79
CA CYS A 9 -29.10 52.42 4.55
C CYS A 9 -29.58 52.44 3.10
N LEU A 10 -29.08 51.49 2.28
CA LEU A 10 -29.54 51.29 0.89
C LEU A 10 -30.57 50.17 0.89
N THR A 11 -31.83 50.51 0.70
CA THR A 11 -32.97 49.58 0.56
C THR A 11 -32.98 49.02 -0.87
N LEU A 12 -32.75 47.74 -1.01
CA LEU A 12 -32.87 47.00 -2.27
C LEU A 12 -34.24 46.35 -2.34
N THR A 13 -35.12 46.86 -3.20
CA THR A 13 -36.45 46.29 -3.51
C THR A 13 -36.27 45.07 -4.40
N VAL A 14 -36.63 43.88 -3.92
CA VAL A 14 -36.66 42.63 -4.70
C VAL A 14 -38.05 42.50 -5.32
N ALA A 15 -38.11 42.51 -6.65
CA ALA A 15 -39.29 42.17 -7.42
C ALA A 15 -39.45 40.64 -7.48
N LEU A 16 -40.57 40.12 -6.95
CA LEU A 16 -40.96 38.71 -7.14
C LEU A 16 -41.46 38.51 -8.58
N GLY A 17 -40.62 37.84 -9.38
CA GLY A 17 -41.05 37.27 -10.65
C GLY A 17 -41.35 35.78 -10.45
N ALA A 18 -42.59 35.38 -10.64
CA ALA A 18 -42.99 33.99 -10.64
C ALA A 18 -42.41 33.25 -11.86
N CYS A 19 -41.52 32.28 -11.66
CA CYS A 19 -41.14 31.34 -12.68
C CYS A 19 -41.79 29.99 -12.41
N ARG A 20 -42.48 29.51 -13.41
CA ARG A 20 -43.13 28.22 -13.57
C ARG A 20 -42.11 27.08 -13.35
N GLU A 21 -42.50 26.11 -12.55
CA GLU A 21 -41.84 24.79 -12.46
C GLU A 21 -41.94 24.06 -13.81
N SER A 22 -40.81 23.85 -14.46
CA SER A 22 -40.64 22.79 -15.47
C SER A 22 -39.70 21.75 -14.89
N GLY A 23 -40.23 20.57 -14.62
CA GLY A 23 -39.49 19.41 -14.16
C GLY A 23 -38.40 19.04 -15.15
N ALA A 24 -37.18 19.05 -14.67
CA ALA A 24 -36.02 18.44 -15.32
C ALA A 24 -35.34 17.52 -14.31
N THR A 25 -35.47 16.24 -14.53
CA THR A 25 -34.67 15.19 -13.90
C THR A 25 -33.17 15.43 -14.15
N PRO A 26 -32.29 15.30 -13.14
CA PRO A 26 -30.87 15.38 -13.39
C PRO A 26 -30.37 14.02 -13.91
N GLU A 27 -30.38 13.82 -15.19
CA GLU A 27 -29.47 12.82 -15.84
C GLU A 27 -28.09 13.43 -15.96
N GLY A 28 -27.27 13.17 -14.97
CA GLY A 28 -25.84 13.54 -14.97
C GLY A 28 -24.97 12.31 -14.97
N LYS A 29 -24.96 11.51 -16.04
CA LYS A 29 -23.88 10.58 -16.36
C LYS A 29 -22.70 11.39 -16.91
N GLY A 30 -21.93 12.00 -16.02
CA GLY A 30 -20.64 12.61 -16.35
C GLY A 30 -19.53 11.53 -16.37
N THR A 31 -19.43 10.77 -17.46
CA THR A 31 -18.16 10.16 -17.83
C THR A 31 -17.23 11.31 -18.21
N PRO A 32 -16.01 11.44 -17.64
CA PRO A 32 -15.07 12.42 -18.13
C PRO A 32 -14.84 12.11 -19.62
N PRO A 33 -14.81 13.13 -20.50
CA PRO A 33 -14.58 12.91 -21.91
C PRO A 33 -13.24 12.22 -22.06
N ALA A 34 -13.22 11.04 -22.69
CA ALA A 34 -12.02 10.52 -23.29
C ALA A 34 -11.53 11.64 -24.22
N ALA A 35 -10.25 12.05 -24.07
CA ALA A 35 -9.66 13.06 -24.95
C ALA A 35 -9.96 12.65 -26.38
N SER A 36 -10.73 13.49 -27.09
CA SER A 36 -11.17 13.16 -28.44
C SER A 36 -9.92 13.12 -29.32
N SER A 37 -9.88 12.23 -30.30
CA SER A 37 -8.78 12.10 -31.27
C SER A 37 -8.49 13.42 -32.03
N SER A 38 -9.38 14.39 -31.96
CA SER A 38 -9.23 15.75 -32.50
C SER A 38 -8.27 16.62 -31.70
N ASP A 39 -8.13 16.41 -30.37
CA ASP A 39 -7.27 17.25 -29.53
C ASP A 39 -5.77 16.97 -29.74
N SER A 40 -5.42 15.73 -30.09
CA SER A 40 -4.01 15.34 -30.27
C SER A 40 -3.34 16.03 -31.46
N GLN A 41 -4.08 16.36 -32.53
CA GLN A 41 -3.58 17.03 -33.75
C GLN A 41 -3.61 18.55 -33.64
N THR A 42 -4.09 19.09 -32.52
CA THR A 42 -4.13 20.56 -32.33
C THR A 42 -2.71 21.13 -32.31
N VAL A 43 -2.41 22.05 -33.21
CA VAL A 43 -1.14 22.78 -33.23
C VAL A 43 -1.13 23.77 -32.06
N VAL A 44 -0.21 23.57 -31.12
CA VAL A 44 -0.08 24.39 -29.91
C VAL A 44 1.05 25.39 -29.96
N ALA A 45 2.01 25.17 -30.88
CA ALA A 45 3.07 26.13 -31.18
C ALA A 45 3.57 25.94 -32.62
N ARG A 46 4.24 26.98 -33.16
CA ARG A 46 4.90 26.93 -34.46
C ARG A 46 6.30 27.54 -34.35
N ILE A 47 7.30 26.86 -34.90
CA ILE A 47 8.69 27.30 -34.95
C ILE A 47 9.11 27.33 -36.42
N GLY A 48 9.10 28.54 -37.02
CA GLY A 48 9.27 28.66 -38.46
C GLY A 48 8.14 27.95 -39.21
N GLU A 49 8.48 26.92 -40.01
CA GLU A 49 7.51 26.08 -40.72
C GLU A 49 7.08 24.81 -39.95
N GLU A 50 7.77 24.53 -38.87
CA GLU A 50 7.50 23.33 -38.03
C GLU A 50 6.36 23.60 -37.05
N ASN A 51 5.40 22.70 -37.03
CA ASN A 51 4.29 22.70 -36.08
C ASN A 51 4.59 21.79 -34.90
N ILE A 52 4.37 22.28 -33.67
CA ILE A 52 4.32 21.48 -32.48
C ILE A 52 2.87 21.21 -32.17
N THR A 53 2.50 19.94 -32.10
CA THR A 53 1.14 19.49 -31.81
C THR A 53 0.94 19.15 -30.33
N MET A 54 -0.31 19.05 -29.87
CA MET A 54 -0.62 18.56 -28.54
C MET A 54 -0.13 17.10 -28.36
N ALA A 55 -0.06 16.30 -29.44
CA ALA A 55 0.52 14.95 -29.38
C ALA A 55 2.01 15.00 -29.03
N ASP A 56 2.79 15.92 -29.61
CA ASP A 56 4.22 16.07 -29.31
C ASP A 56 4.44 16.48 -27.85
N VAL A 57 3.63 17.43 -27.37
CA VAL A 57 3.67 17.87 -25.95
C VAL A 57 3.29 16.71 -25.01
N SER A 58 2.23 15.98 -25.34
CA SER A 58 1.77 14.83 -24.56
C SER A 58 2.78 13.69 -24.55
N ALA A 59 3.44 13.42 -25.68
CA ALA A 59 4.52 12.44 -25.76
C ALA A 59 5.72 12.86 -24.87
N ARG A 60 6.05 14.13 -24.85
CA ARG A 60 7.15 14.68 -24.04
C ARG A 60 6.86 14.64 -22.53
N ALA A 61 5.60 14.89 -22.15
CA ALA A 61 5.12 14.88 -20.78
C ALA A 61 4.52 13.51 -20.34
N GLY A 62 4.50 12.52 -21.23
CA GLY A 62 3.70 11.30 -21.12
C GLY A 62 3.89 10.55 -19.81
N ASP A 63 5.13 10.32 -19.38
CA ASP A 63 5.39 9.62 -18.11
C ASP A 63 4.88 10.41 -16.90
N GLN A 64 5.01 11.75 -16.91
CA GLN A 64 4.52 12.60 -15.82
C GLN A 64 2.99 12.65 -15.78
N LEU A 65 2.35 12.76 -16.95
CA LEU A 65 0.89 12.73 -17.05
C LEU A 65 0.32 11.37 -16.62
N ALA A 66 0.92 10.28 -17.07
CA ALA A 66 0.52 8.92 -16.68
C ALA A 66 0.67 8.69 -15.16
N MET A 67 1.74 9.23 -14.57
CA MET A 67 1.94 9.16 -13.11
C MET A 67 0.86 9.97 -12.36
N LEU A 68 0.57 11.19 -12.78
CA LEU A 68 -0.48 12.03 -12.19
C LEU A 68 -1.86 11.37 -12.30
N GLU A 69 -2.19 10.82 -13.45
CA GLU A 69 -3.44 10.07 -13.67
C GLU A 69 -3.55 8.88 -12.72
N THR A 70 -2.47 8.11 -12.58
CA THR A 70 -2.40 6.97 -11.65
C THR A 70 -2.58 7.43 -10.20
N GLN A 71 -1.87 8.48 -9.77
CA GLN A 71 -1.99 9.04 -8.43
C GLN A 71 -3.42 9.53 -8.15
N TYR A 72 -4.04 10.21 -9.12
CA TYR A 72 -5.44 10.64 -9.01
C TYR A 72 -6.39 9.45 -8.85
N ARG A 73 -6.23 8.40 -9.69
CA ARG A 73 -7.06 7.18 -9.60
C ARG A 73 -6.91 6.47 -8.28
N LEU A 74 -5.67 6.35 -7.78
CA LEU A 74 -5.39 5.73 -6.48
C LEU A 74 -5.98 6.55 -5.33
N ALA A 75 -5.81 7.88 -5.34
CA ALA A 75 -6.39 8.76 -4.33
C ALA A 75 -7.92 8.68 -4.32
N LYS A 76 -8.54 8.77 -5.51
CA LYS A 76 -10.00 8.61 -5.67
C LYS A 76 -10.48 7.25 -5.17
N ASN A 77 -9.76 6.18 -5.50
CA ASN A 77 -10.09 4.83 -5.06
C ASN A 77 -10.04 4.70 -3.53
N ARG A 78 -8.99 5.24 -2.87
CA ARG A 78 -8.90 5.26 -1.40
C ARG A 78 -10.06 6.02 -0.77
N MET A 79 -10.41 7.20 -1.30
CA MET A 79 -11.53 8.00 -0.78
C MET A 79 -12.87 7.29 -0.92
N ILE A 80 -13.15 6.69 -2.08
CA ILE A 80 -14.41 5.95 -2.31
C ILE A 80 -14.45 4.71 -1.41
N GLY A 81 -13.36 3.95 -1.32
CA GLY A 81 -13.27 2.78 -0.45
C GLY A 81 -13.54 3.13 1.01
N ALA A 82 -12.87 4.14 1.54
CA ALA A 82 -13.07 4.60 2.92
C ALA A 82 -14.52 5.09 3.18
N ALA A 83 -15.10 5.84 2.24
CA ALA A 83 -16.49 6.29 2.35
C ALA A 83 -17.49 5.11 2.32
N LEU A 84 -17.22 4.12 1.45
CA LEU A 84 -18.05 2.91 1.36
C LEU A 84 -17.96 2.08 2.65
N ASP A 85 -16.76 1.85 3.17
CA ASP A 85 -16.56 1.12 4.43
C ASP A 85 -17.25 1.83 5.60
N SER A 86 -17.15 3.16 5.68
CA SER A 86 -17.85 3.96 6.68
C SER A 86 -19.38 3.81 6.57
N LEU A 87 -19.93 3.93 5.36
CA LEU A 87 -21.37 3.78 5.13
C LEU A 87 -21.87 2.37 5.47
N ILE A 88 -21.11 1.33 5.12
CA ILE A 88 -21.45 -0.05 5.49
C ILE A 88 -21.46 -0.18 7.00
N ARG A 89 -20.42 0.32 7.69
CA ARG A 89 -20.33 0.28 9.15
C ARG A 89 -21.51 0.99 9.82
N ASP A 90 -21.86 2.18 9.35
CA ASP A 90 -23.01 2.94 9.88
C ASP A 90 -24.32 2.19 9.73
N LYS A 91 -24.53 1.59 8.56
CA LYS A 91 -25.77 0.86 8.24
C LYS A 91 -25.84 -0.55 8.84
N THR A 92 -24.76 -1.07 9.33
CA THR A 92 -24.66 -2.42 9.94
C THR A 92 -24.33 -2.32 11.42
N VAL A 93 -23.06 -2.11 11.78
CA VAL A 93 -22.57 -2.16 13.16
C VAL A 93 -23.23 -1.09 14.04
N VAL A 94 -23.29 0.17 13.56
CA VAL A 94 -23.86 1.27 14.34
C VAL A 94 -25.37 1.08 14.49
N ALA A 95 -26.06 0.66 13.43
CA ALA A 95 -27.48 0.38 13.47
C ALA A 95 -27.82 -0.77 14.43
N GLU A 96 -27.00 -1.83 14.43
CA GLU A 96 -27.19 -2.98 15.34
C GLU A 96 -26.88 -2.60 16.79
N ALA A 97 -25.87 -1.80 17.06
CA ALA A 97 -25.58 -1.24 18.39
C ALA A 97 -26.79 -0.46 18.92
N LYS A 98 -27.32 0.45 18.10
CA LYS A 98 -28.54 1.23 18.45
C LYS A 98 -29.74 0.32 18.73
N LYS A 99 -29.99 -0.70 17.92
CA LYS A 99 -31.09 -1.68 18.10
C LYS A 99 -30.96 -2.43 19.42
N ARG A 100 -29.72 -2.75 19.86
CA ARG A 100 -29.44 -3.44 21.12
C ARG A 100 -29.37 -2.49 22.32
N GLY A 101 -29.49 -1.18 22.15
CA GLY A 101 -29.33 -0.18 23.21
C GLY A 101 -27.92 -0.14 23.79
N LYS A 102 -26.89 -0.46 22.97
CA LYS A 102 -25.48 -0.51 23.32
C LYS A 102 -24.65 0.44 22.47
N SER A 103 -23.51 0.83 22.97
CA SER A 103 -22.48 1.49 22.16
C SER A 103 -21.75 0.46 21.26
N VAL A 104 -21.09 0.93 20.22
CA VAL A 104 -20.22 0.08 19.38
C VAL A 104 -19.10 -0.51 20.23
N ASP A 105 -18.51 0.28 21.15
CA ASP A 105 -17.43 -0.15 22.01
C ASP A 105 -17.86 -1.32 22.94
N GLU A 106 -19.11 -1.30 23.44
CA GLU A 106 -19.65 -2.41 24.23
C GLU A 106 -19.84 -3.68 23.38
N LEU A 107 -20.21 -3.54 22.10
CA LEU A 107 -20.27 -4.69 21.19
C LEU A 107 -18.87 -5.25 20.90
N VAL A 108 -17.88 -4.36 20.67
CA VAL A 108 -16.49 -4.75 20.46
C VAL A 108 -15.91 -5.44 21.71
N ALA A 109 -16.20 -4.90 22.90
CA ALA A 109 -15.77 -5.50 24.16
C ALA A 109 -16.36 -6.91 24.37
N ALA A 110 -17.59 -7.14 23.93
CA ALA A 110 -18.20 -8.47 23.97
C ALA A 110 -17.50 -9.50 23.05
N GLU A 111 -16.88 -9.05 21.93
CA GLU A 111 -16.09 -9.90 21.04
C GLU A 111 -14.69 -10.25 21.63
N ALA A 112 -14.21 -9.49 22.62
CA ALA A 112 -12.92 -9.75 23.25
C ALA A 112 -12.94 -10.99 24.15
N GLY A 113 -14.11 -11.42 24.55
CA GLY A 113 -14.28 -12.55 25.50
C GLY A 113 -13.92 -12.18 26.95
N PRO A 114 -13.83 -13.16 27.85
CA PRO A 114 -13.66 -12.93 29.29
C PRO A 114 -12.37 -12.21 29.69
N SER A 115 -11.31 -12.37 28.88
CA SER A 115 -9.99 -11.77 29.16
C SER A 115 -9.87 -10.31 28.71
N GLY A 116 -10.89 -9.76 28.03
CA GLY A 116 -10.82 -8.43 27.46
C GLY A 116 -9.69 -8.27 26.43
N PHE A 117 -9.16 -7.04 26.34
CA PHE A 117 -8.07 -6.73 25.41
C PHE A 117 -6.68 -6.80 26.06
N ASP A 118 -6.59 -7.03 27.36
CA ASP A 118 -5.30 -7.05 28.05
C ASP A 118 -4.48 -8.28 27.61
N PRO A 119 -3.23 -8.05 27.18
CA PRO A 119 -2.35 -9.15 26.84
C PRO A 119 -1.89 -9.88 28.10
N THR A 120 -1.79 -11.20 28.02
CA THR A 120 -1.19 -12.03 29.05
C THR A 120 0.33 -11.83 29.09
N GLU A 121 0.96 -12.17 30.21
CA GLU A 121 2.42 -12.17 30.32
C GLU A 121 3.09 -13.08 29.29
N ALA A 122 2.46 -14.21 28.97
CA ALA A 122 2.96 -15.13 27.95
C ALA A 122 2.97 -14.48 26.54
N GLU A 123 1.92 -13.72 26.20
CA GLU A 123 1.85 -13.00 24.92
C GLU A 123 2.91 -11.88 24.84
N ILE A 124 3.12 -11.16 25.94
CA ILE A 124 4.15 -10.11 26.01
C ILE A 124 5.55 -10.72 25.83
N ALA A 125 5.83 -11.81 26.55
CA ALA A 125 7.10 -12.51 26.46
C ALA A 125 7.32 -13.12 25.05
N ALA A 126 6.30 -13.71 24.46
CA ALA A 126 6.36 -14.25 23.11
C ALA A 126 6.64 -13.16 22.09
N TRP A 127 5.93 -12.03 22.17
CA TRP A 127 6.15 -10.88 21.28
C TRP A 127 7.58 -10.32 21.43
N TYR A 128 8.05 -10.15 22.65
CA TYR A 128 9.41 -9.68 22.94
C TYR A 128 10.47 -10.57 22.28
N LYS A 129 10.33 -11.90 22.45
CA LYS A 129 11.23 -12.89 21.86
C LYS A 129 11.23 -12.86 20.33
N GLN A 130 10.07 -12.63 19.71
CA GLN A 130 9.91 -12.61 18.26
C GLN A 130 10.34 -11.29 17.61
N ASN A 131 10.55 -10.23 18.39
CA ASN A 131 10.85 -8.89 17.87
C ASN A 131 12.15 -8.28 18.45
N PRO A 132 13.30 -8.98 18.44
CA PRO A 132 14.53 -8.51 19.08
C PRO A 132 15.02 -7.18 18.50
N THR A 133 14.90 -6.97 17.20
CA THR A 133 15.31 -5.73 16.52
C THR A 133 14.44 -4.53 16.89
N ARG A 134 13.15 -4.73 17.14
CA ARG A 134 12.23 -3.66 17.55
C ARG A 134 12.47 -3.21 18.99
N VAL A 135 12.94 -4.10 19.83
CA VAL A 135 13.24 -3.77 21.24
C VAL A 135 14.65 -3.24 21.45
N GLY A 136 15.58 -3.43 20.47
CA GLY A 136 16.92 -2.84 20.49
C GLY A 136 17.74 -3.23 21.71
N ASN A 137 17.81 -4.50 22.07
CA ASN A 137 18.51 -5.05 23.23
C ASN A 137 18.05 -4.48 24.60
N ARG A 138 16.95 -3.75 24.66
CA ARG A 138 16.39 -3.24 25.94
C ARG A 138 15.76 -4.40 26.72
N PRO A 139 15.97 -4.46 28.04
CA PRO A 139 15.31 -5.47 28.89
C PRO A 139 13.79 -5.42 28.77
N ILE A 140 13.12 -6.57 28.89
CA ILE A 140 11.67 -6.68 28.74
C ILE A 140 10.91 -5.75 29.68
N GLU A 141 11.42 -5.51 30.87
CA GLU A 141 10.80 -4.65 31.90
C GLU A 141 10.66 -3.20 31.40
N GLN A 142 11.63 -2.71 30.62
CA GLN A 142 11.62 -1.34 30.09
C GLN A 142 10.64 -1.18 28.93
N VAL A 143 10.42 -2.24 28.14
CA VAL A 143 9.58 -2.19 26.93
C VAL A 143 8.19 -2.81 27.14
N ARG A 144 7.98 -3.51 28.27
CA ARG A 144 6.70 -4.15 28.64
C ARG A 144 5.48 -3.22 28.48
N PRO A 145 5.46 -1.96 28.98
CA PRO A 145 4.30 -1.09 28.83
C PRO A 145 3.99 -0.74 27.36
N GLN A 146 5.02 -0.67 26.53
CA GLN A 146 4.89 -0.39 25.10
C GLN A 146 4.34 -1.62 24.37
N ILE A 147 4.87 -2.82 24.65
CA ILE A 147 4.40 -4.11 24.10
C ILE A 147 2.95 -4.33 24.52
N SER A 148 2.63 -4.15 25.79
CA SER A 148 1.27 -4.32 26.33
C SER A 148 0.26 -3.41 25.59
N ARG A 149 0.58 -2.13 25.41
CA ARG A 149 -0.26 -1.18 24.64
C ARG A 149 -0.43 -1.62 23.19
N LEU A 150 0.65 -2.07 22.54
CA LEU A 150 0.61 -2.55 21.17
C LEU A 150 -0.33 -3.75 21.05
N LEU A 151 -0.11 -4.79 21.86
CA LEU A 151 -0.91 -6.02 21.83
C LEU A 151 -2.37 -5.76 22.18
N ARG A 152 -2.64 -4.86 23.13
CA ARG A 152 -4.02 -4.43 23.45
C ARG A 152 -4.70 -3.82 22.23
N THR A 153 -4.02 -2.90 21.55
CA THR A 153 -4.54 -2.27 20.33
C THR A 153 -4.79 -3.28 19.22
N GLU A 154 -3.90 -4.25 19.05
CA GLU A 154 -4.04 -5.32 18.06
C GLU A 154 -5.24 -6.22 18.38
N LYS A 155 -5.41 -6.63 19.65
CA LYS A 155 -6.57 -7.40 20.11
C LYS A 155 -7.88 -6.65 19.91
N GLN A 156 -7.92 -5.35 20.22
CA GLN A 156 -9.10 -4.51 20.02
C GLN A 156 -9.46 -4.44 18.53
N LYS A 157 -8.49 -4.13 17.65
CA LYS A 157 -8.71 -4.11 16.19
C LYS A 157 -9.15 -5.46 15.64
N ALA A 158 -8.63 -6.56 16.20
CA ALA A 158 -9.06 -7.90 15.82
C ALA A 158 -10.51 -8.19 16.24
N ALA A 159 -10.93 -7.73 17.42
CA ALA A 159 -12.32 -7.84 17.87
C ALA A 159 -13.27 -6.96 17.03
N GLU A 160 -12.88 -5.74 16.71
CA GLU A 160 -13.61 -4.86 15.80
C GLU A 160 -13.84 -5.55 14.44
N ARG A 161 -12.80 -6.12 13.84
CA ARG A 161 -12.93 -6.86 12.57
C ARG A 161 -13.88 -8.05 12.70
N ARG A 162 -13.74 -8.88 13.75
CA ARG A 162 -14.64 -10.02 13.97
C ARG A 162 -16.10 -9.58 14.09
N LEU A 163 -16.36 -8.51 14.86
CA LEU A 163 -17.69 -7.90 14.97
C LEU A 163 -18.24 -7.47 13.61
N GLU A 164 -17.45 -6.72 12.85
CA GLU A 164 -17.85 -6.24 11.52
C GLU A 164 -18.13 -7.40 10.57
N ASP A 165 -17.25 -8.38 10.49
CA ASP A 165 -17.40 -9.53 9.58
C ASP A 165 -18.64 -10.35 9.93
N ARG A 166 -18.87 -10.59 11.23
CA ARG A 166 -20.07 -11.28 11.70
C ARG A 166 -21.36 -10.51 11.33
N ILE A 167 -21.41 -9.21 11.62
CA ILE A 167 -22.59 -8.39 11.33
C ILE A 167 -22.79 -8.24 9.81
N LYS A 168 -21.73 -8.06 9.03
CA LYS A 168 -21.79 -8.04 7.56
C LYS A 168 -22.35 -9.37 7.02
N GLY A 169 -21.96 -10.50 7.60
CA GLY A 169 -22.48 -11.82 7.28
C GLY A 169 -23.99 -11.94 7.61
N GLU A 170 -24.40 -11.55 8.81
CA GLU A 170 -25.80 -11.55 9.24
C GLU A 170 -26.71 -10.70 8.34
N HIS A 171 -26.19 -9.58 7.83
CA HIS A 171 -26.89 -8.67 6.92
C HIS A 171 -26.71 -9.03 5.43
N ASN A 172 -25.98 -10.10 5.11
CA ASN A 172 -25.68 -10.52 3.74
C ASN A 172 -25.16 -9.36 2.86
N VAL A 173 -24.22 -8.57 3.40
CA VAL A 173 -23.66 -7.40 2.72
C VAL A 173 -22.87 -7.85 1.49
N LYS A 174 -23.29 -7.37 0.32
CA LYS A 174 -22.56 -7.59 -0.94
C LYS A 174 -21.96 -6.29 -1.44
N VAL A 175 -20.67 -6.29 -1.71
CA VAL A 175 -19.92 -5.13 -2.21
C VAL A 175 -19.58 -5.37 -3.67
N SER A 176 -20.24 -4.65 -4.57
CA SER A 176 -20.00 -4.71 -6.02
C SER A 176 -18.98 -3.67 -6.52
N TYR A 177 -18.53 -2.76 -5.64
CA TYR A 177 -17.51 -1.78 -5.98
C TYR A 177 -16.19 -2.48 -6.36
N GLN A 178 -15.68 -2.14 -7.56
CA GLN A 178 -14.38 -2.63 -8.03
C GLN A 178 -13.34 -1.53 -7.84
N PRO A 179 -12.33 -1.75 -6.98
CA PRO A 179 -11.23 -0.80 -6.82
C PRO A 179 -10.39 -0.73 -8.10
N TYR A 180 -9.78 0.43 -8.34
CA TYR A 180 -8.75 0.57 -9.38
C TYR A 180 -7.57 -0.35 -9.07
N ARG A 181 -7.12 -1.12 -10.07
CA ARG A 181 -6.05 -2.10 -9.93
C ARG A 181 -4.90 -1.75 -10.85
N LEU A 182 -3.72 -1.71 -10.25
CA LEU A 182 -2.48 -1.62 -11.01
C LEU A 182 -2.12 -2.98 -11.61
N GLN A 183 -1.53 -2.95 -12.79
CA GLN A 183 -0.91 -4.11 -13.41
C GLN A 183 0.60 -3.93 -13.33
N PHE A 184 1.30 -4.97 -12.90
CA PHE A 184 2.75 -4.99 -12.80
C PHE A 184 3.33 -6.04 -13.74
N ASP A 185 4.41 -5.71 -14.45
CA ASP A 185 5.18 -6.72 -15.18
C ASP A 185 6.09 -7.47 -14.20
N ASN A 186 5.68 -8.67 -13.85
CA ASN A 186 6.36 -9.51 -12.88
C ASN A 186 7.20 -10.63 -13.52
N ALA A 187 7.40 -10.63 -14.85
CA ALA A 187 8.01 -11.74 -15.57
C ALA A 187 9.42 -12.10 -15.08
N ASN A 188 10.23 -11.09 -14.73
CA ASN A 188 11.61 -11.25 -14.29
C ASN A 188 11.84 -10.90 -12.80
N ALA A 189 10.75 -10.72 -12.05
CA ALA A 189 10.85 -10.38 -10.64
C ALA A 189 11.06 -11.63 -9.78
N PRO A 190 11.85 -11.54 -8.69
CA PRO A 190 11.96 -12.62 -7.72
C PRO A 190 10.59 -12.94 -7.11
N THR A 191 10.26 -14.23 -7.08
CA THR A 191 8.97 -14.70 -6.58
C THR A 191 9.11 -15.76 -5.50
N LEU A 192 8.12 -15.83 -4.59
CA LEU A 192 7.98 -16.89 -3.60
C LEU A 192 6.54 -17.37 -3.58
N GLY A 193 6.34 -18.67 -3.47
CA GLY A 193 5.03 -19.32 -3.51
C GLY A 193 4.71 -19.93 -4.89
N LYS A 194 3.49 -20.41 -5.06
CA LYS A 194 3.08 -21.05 -6.32
C LYS A 194 2.89 -20.04 -7.45
N ALA A 195 3.36 -20.38 -8.64
CA ALA A 195 3.25 -19.50 -9.82
C ALA A 195 1.80 -19.18 -10.19
N ASP A 196 0.88 -20.15 -9.99
CA ASP A 196 -0.56 -20.11 -10.28
C ASP A 196 -1.42 -19.72 -9.07
N ALA A 197 -0.79 -19.23 -7.98
CA ALA A 197 -1.54 -18.77 -6.82
C ALA A 197 -2.55 -17.68 -7.20
N PRO A 198 -3.80 -17.76 -6.69
CA PRO A 198 -4.87 -16.81 -7.06
C PRO A 198 -4.60 -15.37 -6.62
N ILE A 199 -3.76 -15.19 -5.62
CA ILE A 199 -3.38 -13.88 -5.09
C ILE A 199 -1.93 -13.58 -5.44
N THR A 200 -1.68 -12.41 -6.00
CA THR A 200 -0.33 -11.86 -6.16
C THR A 200 -0.13 -10.72 -5.18
N LEU A 201 0.83 -10.88 -4.27
CA LEU A 201 1.33 -9.82 -3.40
C LEU A 201 2.60 -9.24 -4.03
N VAL A 202 2.58 -7.97 -4.40
CA VAL A 202 3.76 -7.24 -4.90
C VAL A 202 4.25 -6.32 -3.80
N GLU A 203 5.54 -6.43 -3.44
CA GLU A 203 6.21 -5.49 -2.54
C GLU A 203 7.27 -4.70 -3.30
N PHE A 204 7.17 -3.37 -3.28
CA PHE A 204 8.29 -2.48 -3.62
C PHE A 204 9.09 -2.20 -2.36
N SER A 205 10.38 -2.54 -2.38
CA SER A 205 11.20 -2.61 -1.18
C SER A 205 12.62 -2.10 -1.40
N ASP A 206 13.27 -1.74 -0.29
CA ASP A 206 14.64 -1.21 -0.23
C ASP A 206 15.39 -1.92 0.89
N PHE A 207 16.50 -2.59 0.56
CA PHE A 207 17.27 -3.40 1.52
C PHE A 207 17.90 -2.58 2.66
N GLN A 208 18.05 -1.28 2.50
CA GLN A 208 18.59 -0.41 3.56
C GLN A 208 17.49 0.25 4.40
N CYS A 209 16.23 0.19 3.95
CA CYS A 209 15.09 0.78 4.65
C CYS A 209 14.74 -0.01 5.93
N PRO A 210 14.70 0.63 7.12
CA PRO A 210 14.35 -0.06 8.36
C PRO A 210 12.89 -0.53 8.41
N PHE A 211 11.98 0.15 7.70
CA PHE A 211 10.59 -0.26 7.59
C PHE A 211 10.43 -1.52 6.72
N CYS A 212 11.25 -1.69 5.66
CA CYS A 212 11.29 -2.92 4.87
C CYS A 212 11.81 -4.11 5.70
N LYS A 213 12.85 -3.89 6.52
CA LYS A 213 13.25 -4.88 7.52
C LYS A 213 12.07 -5.30 8.41
N GLY A 214 11.22 -4.35 8.82
CA GLY A 214 10.02 -4.63 9.61
C GLY A 214 8.94 -5.40 8.85
N MET A 215 8.94 -5.36 7.50
CA MET A 215 8.00 -6.08 6.64
C MET A 215 8.42 -7.53 6.36
N ALA A 216 9.73 -7.81 6.30
CA ALA A 216 10.26 -9.13 5.96
C ALA A 216 9.66 -10.30 6.81
N PRO A 217 9.49 -10.17 8.15
CA PRO A 217 8.80 -11.19 8.94
C PRO A 217 7.34 -11.41 8.52
N THR A 218 6.63 -10.35 8.15
CA THR A 218 5.24 -10.45 7.66
C THR A 218 5.16 -11.24 6.35
N LEU A 219 6.06 -10.98 5.40
CA LEU A 219 6.13 -11.75 4.14
C LEU A 219 6.41 -13.22 4.40
N LYS A 220 7.34 -13.51 5.31
CA LYS A 220 7.66 -14.88 5.71
C LYS A 220 6.45 -15.60 6.30
N GLU A 221 5.69 -14.92 7.15
CA GLU A 221 4.47 -15.46 7.75
C GLU A 221 3.38 -15.70 6.69
N VAL A 222 3.22 -14.77 5.72
CA VAL A 222 2.33 -14.95 4.57
C VAL A 222 2.73 -16.17 3.75
N ALA A 223 4.00 -16.31 3.43
CA ALA A 223 4.51 -17.47 2.68
C ALA A 223 4.26 -18.79 3.40
N GLN A 224 4.47 -18.83 4.72
CA GLN A 224 4.28 -20.02 5.54
C GLN A 224 2.80 -20.43 5.70
N LYS A 225 1.91 -19.46 5.94
CA LYS A 225 0.50 -19.72 6.24
C LYS A 225 -0.40 -19.77 5.01
N LEU A 226 -0.04 -19.05 3.96
CA LEU A 226 -0.87 -18.83 2.77
C LEU A 226 -0.16 -19.15 1.45
N GLY A 227 1.00 -19.82 1.50
CA GLY A 227 1.86 -20.05 0.32
C GLY A 227 1.18 -20.77 -0.85
N ASP A 228 0.13 -21.56 -0.60
CA ASP A 228 -0.68 -22.16 -1.67
C ASP A 228 -1.65 -21.18 -2.34
N LYS A 229 -1.97 -20.07 -1.69
CA LYS A 229 -2.94 -19.06 -2.14
C LYS A 229 -2.30 -17.77 -2.59
N VAL A 230 -1.04 -17.53 -2.22
CA VAL A 230 -0.37 -16.26 -2.42
C VAL A 230 0.99 -16.46 -3.10
N LYS A 231 1.19 -15.76 -4.21
CA LYS A 231 2.49 -15.55 -4.84
C LYS A 231 3.03 -14.19 -4.39
N ILE A 232 4.17 -14.17 -3.72
CA ILE A 232 4.89 -12.95 -3.34
C ILE A 232 5.85 -12.60 -4.47
N VAL A 233 5.85 -11.34 -4.87
CA VAL A 233 6.72 -10.75 -5.88
C VAL A 233 7.48 -9.60 -5.26
N TYR A 234 8.80 -9.63 -5.35
CA TYR A 234 9.66 -8.57 -4.84
C TYR A 234 10.09 -7.64 -5.96
N ARG A 235 9.91 -6.33 -5.78
CA ARG A 235 10.31 -5.29 -6.73
C ARG A 235 11.29 -4.33 -6.07
N GLN A 236 12.34 -3.99 -6.80
CA GLN A 236 13.40 -3.11 -6.31
C GLN A 236 12.92 -1.65 -6.29
N TYR A 237 13.06 -0.99 -5.14
CA TYR A 237 12.76 0.44 -5.03
C TYR A 237 13.78 1.15 -4.13
N PRO A 238 15.08 1.18 -4.53
CA PRO A 238 16.15 1.77 -3.72
C PRO A 238 15.99 3.30 -3.65
N ILE A 239 15.92 3.86 -2.44
CA ILE A 239 15.84 5.31 -2.20
C ILE A 239 17.26 5.87 -2.04
N ALA A 240 18.00 5.93 -3.14
CA ALA A 240 19.43 6.24 -3.15
C ALA A 240 19.80 7.59 -2.49
N SER A 241 18.85 8.53 -2.41
CA SER A 241 19.06 9.85 -1.77
C SER A 241 19.31 9.77 -0.26
N ILE A 242 18.81 8.72 0.41
CA ILE A 242 18.95 8.51 1.85
C ILE A 242 19.56 7.15 2.20
N HIS A 243 19.67 6.24 1.23
CA HIS A 243 20.14 4.87 1.39
C HIS A 243 21.28 4.56 0.39
N PRO A 244 22.53 4.96 0.68
CA PRO A 244 23.64 4.90 -0.27
C PRO A 244 24.03 3.49 -0.73
N PHE A 245 23.68 2.45 0.02
CA PHE A 245 23.99 1.06 -0.34
C PHE A 245 22.82 0.34 -1.04
N ALA A 246 21.62 0.93 -1.06
CA ALA A 246 20.40 0.27 -1.51
C ALA A 246 20.45 -0.17 -2.97
N VAL A 247 21.02 0.65 -3.88
CA VAL A 247 21.12 0.31 -5.31
C VAL A 247 21.97 -0.96 -5.50
N LYS A 248 23.16 -1.02 -4.89
CA LYS A 248 24.03 -2.19 -5.01
C LYS A 248 23.48 -3.42 -4.29
N ALA A 249 22.75 -3.25 -3.19
CA ALA A 249 22.04 -4.34 -2.53
C ALA A 249 20.91 -4.89 -3.44
N SER A 250 20.18 -4.02 -4.14
CA SER A 250 19.19 -4.42 -5.14
C SER A 250 19.80 -5.21 -6.30
N GLU A 251 20.91 -4.73 -6.89
CA GLU A 251 21.62 -5.46 -7.94
C GLU A 251 22.14 -6.83 -7.43
N ALA A 252 22.71 -6.87 -6.22
CA ALA A 252 23.19 -8.09 -5.60
C ALA A 252 22.08 -9.14 -5.40
N SER A 253 20.90 -8.69 -5.00
CA SER A 253 19.75 -9.59 -4.83
C SER A 253 19.32 -10.26 -6.14
N LEU A 254 19.39 -9.53 -7.25
CA LEU A 254 19.10 -10.06 -8.58
C LEU A 254 20.21 -10.99 -9.09
N CYS A 255 21.48 -10.70 -8.77
CA CYS A 255 22.59 -11.65 -9.02
C CYS A 255 22.42 -12.96 -8.23
N ALA A 256 21.91 -12.88 -7.01
CA ALA A 256 21.58 -14.08 -6.23
C ALA A 256 20.37 -14.83 -6.83
N ASN A 257 19.41 -14.11 -7.42
CA ASN A 257 18.25 -14.70 -8.09
C ASN A 257 18.65 -15.59 -9.27
N GLU A 258 19.68 -15.24 -10.05
CA GLU A 258 20.23 -16.09 -11.11
C GLU A 258 20.70 -17.46 -10.59
N GLN A 259 21.09 -17.54 -9.32
CA GLN A 259 21.55 -18.75 -8.66
C GLN A 259 20.47 -19.39 -7.76
N GLY A 260 19.23 -18.93 -7.86
CA GLY A 260 18.11 -19.43 -7.05
C GLY A 260 18.23 -19.12 -5.56
N LYS A 261 19.01 -18.07 -5.19
CA LYS A 261 19.35 -17.71 -3.82
C LYS A 261 18.86 -16.32 -3.41
N PHE A 262 17.83 -15.81 -4.13
CA PHE A 262 17.28 -14.48 -3.83
C PHE A 262 16.82 -14.36 -2.38
N TRP A 263 15.97 -15.28 -1.92
CA TRP A 263 15.34 -15.16 -0.61
C TRP A 263 16.30 -15.38 0.54
N GLU A 264 17.32 -16.23 0.36
CA GLU A 264 18.37 -16.40 1.35
C GLU A 264 19.22 -15.13 1.49
N LEU A 265 19.57 -14.48 0.36
CA LEU A 265 20.29 -13.21 0.41
C LEU A 265 19.42 -12.07 0.95
N HIS A 266 18.16 -12.03 0.55
CA HIS A 266 17.16 -11.10 1.07
C HIS A 266 17.08 -11.15 2.61
N ASP A 267 16.89 -12.34 3.17
CA ASP A 267 16.81 -12.53 4.61
C ASP A 267 18.12 -12.11 5.31
N ALA A 268 19.27 -12.49 4.76
CA ALA A 268 20.57 -12.13 5.32
C ALA A 268 20.86 -10.62 5.29
N MET A 269 20.46 -9.92 4.22
CA MET A 269 20.60 -8.46 4.15
C MET A 269 19.69 -7.73 5.16
N PHE A 270 18.45 -8.19 5.35
CA PHE A 270 17.56 -7.61 6.35
C PHE A 270 17.94 -8.01 7.78
N GLU A 271 18.57 -9.15 7.99
CA GLU A 271 19.10 -9.54 9.31
C GLU A 271 20.12 -8.51 9.81
N ASP A 272 21.08 -8.10 8.94
CA ASP A 272 22.11 -7.12 9.28
C ASP A 272 22.28 -6.04 8.19
N GLN A 273 21.45 -5.02 8.24
CA GLN A 273 21.47 -3.89 7.31
C GLN A 273 22.75 -3.01 7.41
N THR A 274 23.66 -3.30 8.33
CA THR A 274 24.97 -2.61 8.42
C THR A 274 25.99 -3.20 7.45
N LYS A 275 25.71 -4.37 6.85
CA LYS A 275 26.57 -5.13 5.94
C LYS A 275 26.05 -5.14 4.51
N LEU A 276 25.78 -3.95 3.95
CA LEU A 276 25.30 -3.80 2.57
C LEU A 276 26.35 -3.21 1.62
N ALA A 277 27.59 -2.99 2.07
CA ALA A 277 28.67 -2.61 1.15
C ALA A 277 29.03 -3.79 0.22
N VAL A 278 29.50 -3.50 -0.98
CA VAL A 278 29.81 -4.53 -2.01
C VAL A 278 30.66 -5.69 -1.46
N LYS A 279 31.70 -5.37 -0.68
CA LYS A 279 32.55 -6.40 -0.02
C LYS A 279 31.77 -7.32 0.91
N ASP A 280 30.78 -6.76 1.63
CA ASP A 280 29.99 -7.52 2.60
C ASP A 280 28.96 -8.39 1.87
N LEU A 281 28.34 -7.86 0.80
CA LEU A 281 27.43 -8.60 -0.07
C LEU A 281 28.11 -9.82 -0.70
N LYS A 282 29.34 -9.67 -1.20
CA LYS A 282 30.16 -10.78 -1.72
C LYS A 282 30.46 -11.82 -0.63
N ALA A 283 30.82 -11.38 0.57
CA ALA A 283 31.04 -12.28 1.71
C ALA A 283 29.78 -13.04 2.12
N ILE A 284 28.61 -12.39 2.10
CA ILE A 284 27.32 -13.03 2.37
C ILE A 284 27.02 -14.08 1.28
N ALA A 285 27.24 -13.77 -0.01
CA ALA A 285 27.02 -14.70 -1.10
C ALA A 285 27.84 -15.99 -0.94
N VAL A 286 29.13 -15.86 -0.59
CA VAL A 286 30.00 -17.03 -0.29
C VAL A 286 29.43 -17.83 0.89
N ARG A 287 29.06 -17.18 1.99
CA ARG A 287 28.47 -17.83 3.17
C ARG A 287 27.19 -18.61 2.85
N LEU A 288 26.39 -18.11 1.90
CA LEU A 288 25.16 -18.76 1.44
C LEU A 288 25.39 -19.86 0.38
N GLY A 289 26.67 -20.16 0.05
CA GLY A 289 27.04 -21.23 -0.87
C GLY A 289 26.81 -20.90 -2.34
N MET A 290 26.79 -19.62 -2.71
CA MET A 290 26.73 -19.20 -4.11
C MET A 290 28.09 -19.37 -4.80
N ASP A 291 28.07 -19.52 -6.12
CA ASP A 291 29.28 -19.42 -6.95
C ASP A 291 29.80 -17.97 -6.89
N ALA A 292 30.89 -17.77 -6.15
CA ALA A 292 31.45 -16.44 -5.91
C ALA A 292 31.88 -15.75 -7.22
N THR A 293 32.47 -16.51 -8.17
CA THR A 293 32.93 -15.93 -9.44
C THR A 293 31.75 -15.41 -10.27
N LYS A 294 30.66 -16.17 -10.34
CA LYS A 294 29.45 -15.73 -11.05
C LYS A 294 28.82 -14.54 -10.38
N PHE A 295 28.69 -14.58 -9.04
CA PHE A 295 28.10 -13.49 -8.27
C PHE A 295 28.89 -12.19 -8.39
N ASP A 296 30.22 -12.27 -8.22
CA ASP A 296 31.12 -11.12 -8.31
C ASP A 296 31.11 -10.50 -9.71
N THR A 297 31.20 -11.34 -10.76
CA THR A 297 31.13 -10.87 -12.15
C THR A 297 29.80 -10.18 -12.45
N CYS A 298 28.68 -10.73 -11.95
CA CYS A 298 27.36 -10.14 -12.11
C CYS A 298 27.28 -8.77 -11.43
N LEU A 299 27.68 -8.68 -10.16
CA LEU A 299 27.56 -7.47 -9.35
C LEU A 299 28.53 -6.36 -9.82
N ASP A 300 29.77 -6.72 -10.14
CA ASP A 300 30.79 -5.76 -10.58
C ASP A 300 30.48 -5.20 -11.97
N SER A 301 29.88 -5.99 -12.87
CA SER A 301 29.46 -5.51 -14.19
C SER A 301 28.21 -4.61 -14.17
N GLY A 302 27.48 -4.55 -13.05
CA GLY A 302 26.20 -3.82 -12.97
C GLY A 302 25.11 -4.42 -13.86
N ARG A 303 25.15 -5.73 -14.13
CA ARG A 303 24.24 -6.45 -15.03
C ARG A 303 22.77 -6.11 -14.82
N TYR A 304 22.37 -5.92 -13.57
CA TYR A 304 20.98 -5.66 -13.17
C TYR A 304 20.67 -4.18 -12.91
N ALA A 305 21.60 -3.26 -13.18
CA ALA A 305 21.37 -1.83 -12.95
C ALA A 305 20.12 -1.32 -13.70
N GLU A 306 19.95 -1.74 -14.96
CA GLU A 306 18.76 -1.35 -15.76
C GLU A 306 17.47 -1.94 -15.22
N GLN A 307 17.47 -3.21 -14.78
CA GLN A 307 16.27 -3.82 -14.18
C GLN A 307 15.88 -3.11 -12.88
N VAL A 308 16.84 -2.78 -12.02
CA VAL A 308 16.59 -1.99 -10.79
C VAL A 308 15.97 -0.63 -11.13
N GLN A 309 16.46 0.04 -12.19
CA GLN A 309 15.89 1.32 -12.63
C GLN A 309 14.48 1.15 -13.24
N ASN A 310 14.22 0.04 -13.94
CA ASN A 310 12.89 -0.27 -14.46
C ASN A 310 11.89 -0.49 -13.33
N ASP A 311 12.25 -1.28 -12.32
CA ASP A 311 11.45 -1.50 -11.12
C ASP A 311 11.14 -0.18 -10.41
N LEU A 312 12.16 0.68 -10.23
CA LEU A 312 12.00 2.00 -9.62
C LEU A 312 11.01 2.87 -10.41
N ARG A 313 11.16 2.94 -11.74
CA ARG A 313 10.24 3.70 -12.59
C ARG A 313 8.82 3.16 -12.54
N GLU A 314 8.65 1.85 -12.54
CA GLU A 314 7.33 1.24 -12.43
C GLU A 314 6.67 1.54 -11.07
N GLY A 315 7.42 1.45 -9.97
CA GLY A 315 6.95 1.87 -8.65
C GLY A 315 6.53 3.34 -8.62
N GLN A 316 7.33 4.24 -9.23
CA GLN A 316 6.99 5.66 -9.35
C GLN A 316 5.69 5.88 -10.13
N ARG A 317 5.51 5.19 -11.28
CA ARG A 317 4.25 5.22 -12.05
C ARG A 317 3.09 4.65 -11.27
N ALA A 318 3.32 3.65 -10.43
CA ALA A 318 2.35 3.08 -9.51
C ALA A 318 2.02 3.98 -8.30
N GLY A 319 2.65 5.15 -8.20
CA GLY A 319 2.43 6.10 -7.11
C GLY A 319 3.15 5.75 -5.81
N VAL A 320 4.14 4.85 -5.86
CA VAL A 320 4.99 4.54 -4.71
C VAL A 320 5.84 5.76 -4.37
N THR A 321 5.70 6.27 -3.15
CA THR A 321 6.43 7.43 -2.62
C THR A 321 7.41 7.07 -1.50
N GLY A 322 7.41 5.81 -1.08
CA GLY A 322 8.27 5.29 -0.02
C GLY A 322 8.16 3.78 0.11
N THR A 323 9.06 3.18 0.89
CA THR A 323 9.14 1.73 1.07
C THR A 323 8.93 1.32 2.53
N PRO A 324 8.36 0.12 2.76
CA PRO A 324 7.78 -0.79 1.77
C PRO A 324 6.44 -0.29 1.22
N ALA A 325 6.11 -0.59 -0.04
CA ALA A 325 4.77 -0.42 -0.59
C ALA A 325 4.24 -1.79 -1.05
N VAL A 326 3.06 -2.16 -0.58
CA VAL A 326 2.48 -3.49 -0.76
C VAL A 326 1.20 -3.40 -1.57
N PHE A 327 1.06 -4.28 -2.57
CA PHE A 327 -0.14 -4.38 -3.40
C PHE A 327 -0.64 -5.82 -3.41
N ILE A 328 -1.94 -6.01 -3.22
CA ILE A 328 -2.62 -7.31 -3.34
C ILE A 328 -3.49 -7.28 -4.60
N ASN A 329 -3.16 -8.12 -5.59
CA ASN A 329 -3.84 -8.12 -6.89
C ASN A 329 -3.99 -6.70 -7.48
N GLY A 330 -2.93 -5.89 -7.37
CA GLY A 330 -2.87 -4.51 -7.86
C GLY A 330 -3.59 -3.47 -7.02
N VAL A 331 -4.17 -3.83 -5.87
CA VAL A 331 -4.76 -2.89 -4.90
C VAL A 331 -3.77 -2.61 -3.78
N GLU A 332 -3.48 -1.34 -3.55
CA GLU A 332 -2.56 -0.91 -2.50
C GLU A 332 -3.07 -1.28 -1.10
N VAL A 333 -2.19 -1.83 -0.27
CA VAL A 333 -2.40 -1.99 1.17
C VAL A 333 -1.74 -0.82 1.87
N PRO A 334 -2.50 0.15 2.37
CA PRO A 334 -1.91 1.37 2.94
C PRO A 334 -1.21 1.08 4.26
N GLY A 335 -0.13 1.85 4.56
CA GLY A 335 0.52 1.83 5.87
C GLY A 335 1.99 1.40 5.90
N GLY A 336 2.62 1.18 4.74
CA GLY A 336 4.04 0.80 4.68
C GLY A 336 4.31 -0.57 5.30
N SER A 337 5.11 -0.64 6.37
CA SER A 337 5.33 -1.89 7.12
C SER A 337 4.07 -2.26 7.90
N VAL A 338 3.22 -3.07 7.30
CA VAL A 338 1.94 -3.51 7.87
C VAL A 338 2.07 -4.87 8.56
N PRO A 339 1.33 -5.12 9.67
CA PRO A 339 1.35 -6.41 10.34
C PRO A 339 0.68 -7.49 9.48
N TYR A 340 1.03 -8.75 9.75
CA TYR A 340 0.44 -9.92 9.07
C TYR A 340 -1.08 -9.86 9.00
N SER A 341 -1.75 -9.51 10.11
CA SER A 341 -3.21 -9.46 10.18
C SER A 341 -3.85 -8.46 9.20
N ALA A 342 -3.15 -7.37 8.85
CA ALA A 342 -3.65 -6.41 7.87
C ALA A 342 -3.48 -6.95 6.44
N VAL A 343 -2.35 -7.60 6.15
CA VAL A 343 -2.10 -8.28 4.87
C VAL A 343 -3.08 -9.43 4.67
N GLU A 344 -3.26 -10.28 5.69
CA GLU A 344 -4.21 -11.40 5.68
C GLU A 344 -5.64 -10.92 5.39
N ALA A 345 -6.09 -9.84 6.05
CA ALA A 345 -7.40 -9.28 5.80
C ALA A 345 -7.56 -8.76 4.36
N ALA A 346 -6.50 -8.17 3.78
CA ALA A 346 -6.53 -7.74 2.38
C ALA A 346 -6.57 -8.94 1.42
N ILE A 347 -5.81 -9.99 1.69
CA ILE A 347 -5.83 -11.25 0.93
C ILE A 347 -7.22 -11.90 1.01
N GLN A 348 -7.80 -11.97 2.20
CA GLN A 348 -9.12 -12.58 2.37
C GLN A 348 -10.22 -11.83 1.62
N ARG A 349 -10.20 -10.49 1.65
CA ARG A 349 -11.13 -9.67 0.83
C ARG A 349 -11.03 -10.00 -0.66
N GLU A 350 -9.82 -10.20 -1.17
CA GLU A 350 -9.61 -10.55 -2.57
C GLU A 350 -10.09 -11.98 -2.89
N LEU A 351 -9.83 -12.94 -2.01
CA LEU A 351 -10.33 -14.31 -2.16
C LEU A 351 -11.86 -14.36 -2.15
N ASP A 352 -12.51 -13.58 -1.28
CA ASP A 352 -13.98 -13.56 -1.19
C ASP A 352 -14.61 -12.87 -2.41
N ARG A 353 -13.94 -11.85 -2.95
CA ARG A 353 -14.35 -11.21 -4.21
C ARG A 353 -14.29 -12.18 -5.40
N MET A 354 -13.30 -13.07 -5.43
CA MET A 354 -13.14 -14.04 -6.53
C MET A 354 -14.20 -15.16 -6.51
N LYS A 355 -14.93 -15.32 -5.39
CA LYS A 355 -16.03 -16.30 -5.25
C LYS A 355 -17.38 -15.73 -5.69
N GLN A 356 -17.49 -14.42 -5.89
CA GLN A 356 -18.70 -13.73 -6.33
C GLN A 356 -18.81 -13.64 -7.85
#